data_206c4a33b668b072a33a339ec6c640c9
#
_entry.id   206c4a33b668b072a33a339ec6c640c9
#
_cell.length_a   1.000
_cell.length_b   1.000
_cell.length_c   1.000
_cell.angle_alpha   90.00
_cell.angle_beta   90.00
_cell.angle_gamma   90.00
#
_symmetry.space_group_name_H-M   'P 1'
#
loop_
_entity.id
_entity.type
_entity.pdbx_description
1 polymer ?
#
loop_
_entity_poly.entity_id
_entity_poly.type
_entity_poly.pdbx_seq_one_letter_code
_entity_poly.pdbx_strand_id
1 'polypeptide(L)'
;MHTKEDIVHYIECKFTENYVKYYTNVVSDDLCSKLICENFAYKPSRYATHDSGARVKDDRVDSKDFWIFKDNTYYQGIKSCYEDVVERYHSDFNLFTAQHLTDFRVSKYETGGFMSKHIDTIHHSHGQEWGYPQVTALLFLNDDYEGGDIIIAGKTFHTSVGSALIFPSNFMYPHEVNEITSGTRYSVTCWLM
;
A
#
# COMPACT_ATOMS: atom_id res chain seq x y z
N MET A 1 -27.62 20.95 -15.19
CA MET A 1 -28.60 20.25 -14.33
C MET A 1 -28.00 18.86 -14.14
N HIS A 2 -27.47 18.55 -12.95
CA HIS A 2 -26.89 17.22 -12.71
C HIS A 2 -28.00 16.19 -12.61
N THR A 3 -27.78 15.00 -13.18
CA THR A 3 -28.77 13.91 -13.10
C THR A 3 -28.74 13.29 -11.70
N LYS A 4 -29.73 12.50 -11.33
CA LYS A 4 -29.74 11.74 -10.08
C LYS A 4 -28.54 10.80 -9.96
N GLU A 5 -28.10 10.22 -11.07
CA GLU A 5 -26.94 9.34 -11.15
C GLU A 5 -25.64 10.11 -10.90
N ASP A 6 -25.49 11.33 -11.44
CA ASP A 6 -24.34 12.20 -11.17
C ASP A 6 -24.23 12.57 -9.69
N ILE A 7 -25.36 12.82 -9.02
CA ILE A 7 -25.40 13.18 -7.60
C ILE A 7 -25.05 11.97 -6.71
N VAL A 8 -25.57 10.80 -7.03
CA VAL A 8 -25.26 9.56 -6.28
C VAL A 8 -23.79 9.23 -6.41
N HIS A 9 -23.24 9.24 -7.61
CA HIS A 9 -21.83 8.99 -7.86
C HIS A 9 -20.93 10.01 -7.14
N TYR A 10 -21.30 11.30 -7.14
CA TYR A 10 -20.56 12.34 -6.43
C TYR A 10 -20.58 12.16 -4.91
N ILE A 11 -21.70 11.71 -4.33
CA ILE A 11 -21.82 11.43 -2.90
C ILE A 11 -20.99 10.19 -2.51
N GLU A 12 -21.05 9.13 -3.29
CA GLU A 12 -20.30 7.89 -3.04
C GLU A 12 -18.78 8.14 -3.11
N CYS A 13 -18.32 8.85 -4.15
CA CYS A 13 -16.89 9.21 -4.24
C CYS A 13 -16.41 10.03 -3.06
N LYS A 14 -17.16 11.05 -2.63
CA LYS A 14 -16.76 11.88 -1.49
C LYS A 14 -16.73 11.12 -0.17
N PHE A 15 -17.62 10.16 0.04
CA PHE A 15 -17.65 9.40 1.28
C PHE A 15 -16.42 8.49 1.42
N THR A 16 -16.04 7.78 0.36
CA THR A 16 -14.87 6.91 0.36
C THR A 16 -13.54 7.68 0.37
N GLU A 17 -13.45 8.81 -0.34
CA GLU A 17 -12.26 9.65 -0.39
C GLU A 17 -11.82 10.17 0.99
N ASN A 18 -12.75 10.40 1.90
CA ASN A 18 -12.45 10.99 3.20
C ASN A 18 -11.49 10.15 4.04
N TYR A 19 -11.49 8.81 3.87
CA TYR A 19 -10.66 7.89 4.64
C TYR A 19 -9.35 7.48 3.96
N VAL A 20 -9.12 7.95 2.72
CA VAL A 20 -7.83 7.79 2.05
C VAL A 20 -7.01 9.05 2.31
N LYS A 21 -5.87 8.90 2.96
CA LYS A 21 -4.98 10.03 3.28
C LYS A 21 -3.65 9.88 2.58
N TYR A 22 -3.19 10.99 2.02
CA TYR A 22 -1.89 11.14 1.38
C TYR A 22 -1.05 12.12 2.19
N TYR A 23 0.10 11.66 2.67
CA TYR A 23 1.04 12.47 3.44
C TYR A 23 2.37 12.60 2.70
N THR A 24 2.92 13.80 2.68
CA THR A 24 4.25 14.08 2.12
C THR A 24 5.29 14.16 3.23
N ASN A 25 6.58 14.05 2.86
CA ASN A 25 7.72 14.15 3.78
C ASN A 25 7.65 13.16 4.96
N VAL A 26 7.30 11.92 4.67
CA VAL A 26 7.24 10.81 5.65
C VAL A 26 8.56 10.05 5.70
N VAL A 27 9.13 9.74 4.54
CA VAL A 27 10.40 9.01 4.43
C VAL A 27 11.48 9.97 3.96
N SER A 28 12.63 9.98 4.62
CA SER A 28 13.76 10.81 4.18
C SER A 28 14.38 10.29 2.88
N ASP A 29 14.92 11.20 2.06
CA ASP A 29 15.61 10.86 0.81
C ASP A 29 16.77 9.86 1.04
N ASP A 30 17.47 10.00 2.17
CA ASP A 30 18.54 9.08 2.57
C ASP A 30 18.03 7.65 2.79
N LEU A 31 16.91 7.49 3.49
CA LEU A 31 16.31 6.16 3.72
C LEU A 31 15.73 5.59 2.41
N CYS A 32 15.07 6.40 1.60
CA CYS A 32 14.60 5.99 0.27
C CYS A 32 15.75 5.46 -0.58
N SER A 33 16.83 6.24 -0.70
CA SER A 33 18.00 5.89 -1.49
C SER A 33 18.67 4.61 -1.00
N LYS A 34 18.81 4.44 0.32
CA LYS A 34 19.38 3.23 0.93
C LYS A 34 18.56 1.99 0.62
N LEU A 35 17.23 2.07 0.75
CA LEU A 35 16.33 0.95 0.48
C LEU A 35 16.32 0.55 -0.99
N ILE A 36 16.41 1.52 -1.92
CA ILE A 36 16.45 1.26 -3.36
C ILE A 36 17.79 0.63 -3.77
N CYS A 37 18.90 1.15 -3.23
CA CYS A 37 20.25 0.68 -3.57
C CYS A 37 20.62 -0.65 -2.90
N GLU A 38 19.84 -1.10 -1.89
CA GLU A 38 20.13 -2.34 -1.18
C GLU A 38 19.88 -3.55 -2.09
N ASN A 39 20.83 -4.49 -2.05
CA ASN A 39 20.74 -5.71 -2.85
C ASN A 39 19.86 -6.77 -2.17
N PHE A 40 18.57 -6.47 -2.02
CA PHE A 40 17.63 -7.41 -1.46
C PHE A 40 17.44 -8.64 -2.34
N ALA A 41 17.30 -9.81 -1.72
CA ALA A 41 16.97 -11.06 -2.41
C ALA A 41 15.47 -11.13 -2.74
N TYR A 42 15.03 -10.27 -3.67
CA TYR A 42 13.65 -10.20 -4.12
C TYR A 42 13.13 -11.53 -4.66
N LYS A 43 11.89 -11.86 -4.34
CA LYS A 43 11.16 -13.03 -4.86
C LYS A 43 9.90 -12.58 -5.61
N PRO A 44 9.45 -13.30 -6.63
CA PRO A 44 8.19 -13.01 -7.30
C PRO A 44 7.05 -12.90 -6.29
N SER A 45 6.25 -11.86 -6.41
CA SER A 45 5.07 -11.64 -5.59
C SER A 45 4.05 -12.76 -5.77
N ARG A 46 3.28 -13.03 -4.72
CA ARG A 46 2.25 -14.06 -4.72
C ARG A 46 0.93 -13.46 -4.28
N TYR A 47 -0.11 -13.83 -4.95
CA TYR A 47 -1.47 -13.45 -4.63
C TYR A 47 -2.10 -14.42 -3.63
N ALA A 48 -2.84 -13.92 -2.64
CA ALA A 48 -3.62 -14.77 -1.75
C ALA A 48 -4.97 -15.13 -2.40
N THR A 49 -5.36 -16.41 -2.36
CA THR A 49 -6.66 -16.85 -2.86
C THR A 49 -7.70 -16.84 -1.74
N HIS A 50 -8.95 -16.49 -2.08
CA HIS A 50 -10.06 -16.48 -1.12
C HIS A 50 -10.40 -17.88 -0.58
N ASP A 51 -10.22 -18.92 -1.40
CA ASP A 51 -10.69 -20.28 -1.08
C ASP A 51 -9.81 -21.01 -0.05
N SER A 52 -8.50 -20.77 -0.07
CA SER A 52 -7.57 -21.54 0.76
C SER A 52 -6.59 -20.67 1.56
N GLY A 53 -6.55 -19.38 1.31
CA GLY A 53 -5.51 -18.48 1.84
C GLY A 53 -4.09 -18.81 1.32
N ALA A 54 -3.97 -19.79 0.42
CA ALA A 54 -2.69 -20.15 -0.15
C ALA A 54 -2.17 -18.99 -1.03
N ARG A 55 -0.91 -18.64 -0.84
CA ARG A 55 -0.22 -17.67 -1.71
C ARG A 55 0.31 -18.40 -2.93
N VAL A 56 -0.27 -18.12 -4.08
CA VAL A 56 0.13 -18.68 -5.37
C VAL A 56 0.71 -17.61 -6.28
N LYS A 57 1.58 -18.02 -7.21
CA LYS A 57 1.92 -17.15 -8.34
C LYS A 57 0.69 -17.01 -9.21
N ASP A 58 0.34 -15.78 -9.56
CA ASP A 58 -0.90 -15.46 -10.29
C ASP A 58 -0.58 -14.41 -11.36
N ASP A 59 -1.28 -14.47 -12.46
CA ASP A 59 -1.20 -13.50 -13.56
C ASP A 59 -1.85 -12.14 -13.23
N ARG A 60 -2.44 -12.01 -12.04
CA ARG A 60 -2.97 -10.76 -11.50
C ARG A 60 -1.93 -9.85 -10.86
N VAL A 61 -0.69 -10.30 -10.74
CA VAL A 61 0.42 -9.52 -10.20
C VAL A 61 1.71 -9.84 -10.91
N ASP A 62 2.41 -8.79 -11.36
CA ASP A 62 3.79 -8.85 -11.81
C ASP A 62 4.62 -7.84 -11.01
N SER A 63 5.23 -8.34 -9.96
CA SER A 63 6.14 -7.61 -9.08
C SER A 63 7.01 -8.58 -8.31
N LYS A 64 7.99 -8.04 -7.59
CA LYS A 64 8.88 -8.81 -6.71
C LYS A 64 8.86 -8.22 -5.32
N ASP A 65 8.89 -9.06 -4.30
CA ASP A 65 8.83 -8.64 -2.91
C ASP A 65 10.05 -9.09 -2.11
N PHE A 66 10.41 -8.27 -1.13
CA PHE A 66 11.31 -8.61 -0.05
C PHE A 66 10.68 -8.21 1.30
N TRP A 67 10.78 -9.08 2.32
CA TRP A 67 10.24 -8.81 3.64
C TRP A 67 11.33 -8.36 4.60
N ILE A 68 11.08 -7.25 5.26
CA ILE A 68 11.93 -6.68 6.31
C ILE A 68 11.35 -7.06 7.66
N PHE A 69 12.08 -7.92 8.37
CA PHE A 69 11.75 -8.38 9.72
C PHE A 69 12.51 -7.59 10.78
N LYS A 70 12.18 -7.80 12.05
CA LYS A 70 12.70 -7.04 13.22
C LYS A 70 14.24 -7.06 13.35
N ASP A 71 14.90 -8.05 12.84
CA ASP A 71 16.37 -8.21 12.84
C ASP A 71 17.06 -7.45 11.68
N ASN A 72 16.31 -6.92 10.73
CA ASN A 72 16.85 -6.16 9.62
C ASN A 72 17.26 -4.74 10.05
N THR A 73 18.39 -4.26 9.54
CA THR A 73 18.96 -2.94 9.87
C THR A 73 18.03 -1.76 9.52
N TYR A 74 17.15 -1.92 8.53
CA TYR A 74 16.20 -0.88 8.10
C TYR A 74 14.90 -0.89 8.89
N TYR A 75 14.64 -1.93 9.69
CA TYR A 75 13.36 -2.13 10.36
C TYR A 75 12.95 -0.93 11.22
N GLN A 76 13.84 -0.40 12.05
CA GLN A 76 13.50 0.69 12.96
C GLN A 76 13.24 2.02 12.23
N GLY A 77 13.99 2.30 11.17
CA GLY A 77 13.77 3.48 10.34
C GLY A 77 12.41 3.45 9.63
N ILE A 78 12.05 2.32 9.04
CA ILE A 78 10.74 2.13 8.39
C ILE A 78 9.62 2.18 9.42
N LYS A 79 9.79 1.51 10.58
CA LYS A 79 8.81 1.51 11.67
C LYS A 79 8.50 2.94 12.12
N SER A 80 9.50 3.78 12.29
CA SER A 80 9.31 5.19 12.68
C SER A 80 8.50 5.98 11.65
N CYS A 81 8.70 5.72 10.35
CA CYS A 81 7.88 6.33 9.30
C CYS A 81 6.41 5.91 9.41
N TYR A 82 6.12 4.63 9.67
CA TYR A 82 4.75 4.17 9.87
C TYR A 82 4.12 4.70 11.16
N GLU A 83 4.88 4.83 12.23
CA GLU A 83 4.40 5.44 13.48
C GLU A 83 3.95 6.89 13.25
N ASP A 84 4.70 7.69 12.47
CA ASP A 84 4.31 9.05 12.07
C ASP A 84 3.03 9.05 11.21
N VAL A 85 2.93 8.16 10.21
CA VAL A 85 1.72 8.02 9.38
C VAL A 85 0.49 7.67 10.22
N VAL A 86 0.64 6.74 11.17
CA VAL A 86 -0.44 6.29 12.07
C VAL A 86 -0.87 7.42 13.00
N GLU A 87 0.06 8.18 13.56
CA GLU A 87 -0.24 9.31 14.43
C GLU A 87 -1.03 10.40 13.68
N ARG A 88 -0.61 10.75 12.47
CA ARG A 88 -1.33 11.68 11.59
C ARG A 88 -2.73 11.16 11.25
N TYR A 89 -2.85 9.89 10.92
CA TYR A 89 -4.14 9.27 10.59
C TYR A 89 -5.07 9.21 11.82
N HIS A 90 -4.53 8.90 13.00
CA HIS A 90 -5.28 8.91 14.25
C HIS A 90 -5.76 10.34 14.60
N SER A 91 -4.98 11.37 14.30
CA SER A 91 -5.38 12.77 14.49
C SER A 91 -6.60 13.15 13.64
N ASP A 92 -6.69 12.59 12.42
CA ASP A 92 -7.85 12.76 11.54
C ASP A 92 -9.05 11.88 11.98
N PHE A 93 -8.79 10.70 12.54
CA PHE A 93 -9.80 9.66 12.87
C PHE A 93 -9.57 9.09 14.27
N ASN A 94 -10.03 9.78 15.29
CA ASN A 94 -9.80 9.46 16.72
C ASN A 94 -10.40 8.14 17.20
N LEU A 95 -11.26 7.50 16.42
CA LEU A 95 -11.80 6.17 16.71
C LEU A 95 -11.00 5.03 16.03
N PHE A 96 -9.98 5.38 15.26
CA PHE A 96 -9.06 4.41 14.70
C PHE A 96 -8.17 3.83 15.81
N THR A 97 -8.14 2.51 15.95
CA THR A 97 -7.51 1.83 17.08
C THR A 97 -6.57 0.69 16.72
N ALA A 98 -6.16 0.58 15.45
CA ALA A 98 -5.20 -0.44 15.07
C ALA A 98 -3.87 -0.27 15.81
N GLN A 99 -3.36 -1.35 16.43
CA GLN A 99 -2.21 -1.30 17.34
C GLN A 99 -1.02 -2.12 16.84
N HIS A 100 -1.24 -3.05 15.91
CA HIS A 100 -0.22 -3.94 15.43
C HIS A 100 0.17 -3.63 14.00
N LEU A 101 1.45 -3.33 13.79
CA LEU A 101 2.08 -3.24 12.49
C LEU A 101 2.56 -4.65 12.09
N THR A 102 2.26 -5.08 10.87
CA THR A 102 2.94 -6.27 10.30
C THR A 102 4.42 -5.98 10.06
N ASP A 103 5.18 -7.01 9.71
CA ASP A 103 6.47 -6.82 9.08
C ASP A 103 6.32 -6.06 7.75
N PHE A 104 7.40 -5.48 7.25
CA PHE A 104 7.33 -4.56 6.12
C PHE A 104 7.67 -5.26 4.82
N ARG A 105 6.79 -5.11 3.83
CA ARG A 105 6.98 -5.67 2.50
C ARG A 105 7.50 -4.60 1.55
N VAL A 106 8.76 -4.69 1.14
CA VAL A 106 9.31 -3.89 0.06
C VAL A 106 8.90 -4.52 -1.26
N SER A 107 8.22 -3.77 -2.10
CA SER A 107 7.76 -4.21 -3.42
C SER A 107 8.49 -3.46 -4.51
N LYS A 108 8.93 -4.21 -5.52
CA LYS A 108 9.62 -3.73 -6.71
C LYS A 108 8.79 -4.07 -7.94
N TYR A 109 8.37 -3.05 -8.69
CA TYR A 109 7.67 -3.17 -9.96
C TYR A 109 8.60 -2.67 -11.08
N GLU A 110 9.05 -3.55 -11.93
CA GLU A 110 9.84 -3.22 -13.12
C GLU A 110 8.89 -2.86 -14.28
N THR A 111 9.41 -2.37 -15.41
CA THR A 111 8.60 -2.10 -16.61
C THR A 111 7.76 -3.32 -16.98
N GLY A 112 6.47 -3.13 -17.22
CA GLY A 112 5.47 -4.17 -17.41
C GLY A 112 4.82 -4.64 -16.09
N GLY A 113 5.39 -4.27 -14.94
CA GLY A 113 4.90 -4.67 -13.61
C GLY A 113 3.59 -3.97 -13.23
N PHE A 114 2.71 -4.71 -12.59
CA PHE A 114 1.38 -4.22 -12.16
C PHE A 114 0.82 -5.04 -11.00
N MET A 115 -0.29 -4.58 -10.43
CA MET A 115 -1.11 -5.37 -9.52
C MET A 115 -2.60 -5.12 -9.79
N SER A 116 -3.33 -6.17 -10.14
CA SER A 116 -4.76 -6.08 -10.42
C SER A 116 -5.59 -5.71 -9.19
N LYS A 117 -6.78 -5.21 -9.44
CA LYS A 117 -7.74 -4.78 -8.43
C LYS A 117 -7.98 -5.86 -7.38
N HIS A 118 -7.80 -5.51 -6.10
CA HIS A 118 -7.95 -6.38 -4.95
C HIS A 118 -8.31 -5.59 -3.69
N ILE A 119 -8.53 -6.30 -2.61
CA ILE A 119 -8.65 -5.78 -1.24
C ILE A 119 -7.64 -6.51 -0.36
N ASP A 120 -7.22 -5.90 0.74
CA ASP A 120 -6.23 -6.48 1.65
C ASP A 120 -6.84 -7.24 2.83
N THR A 121 -8.09 -7.00 3.17
CA THR A 121 -8.82 -7.79 4.18
C THR A 121 -9.23 -9.14 3.58
N ILE A 122 -8.25 -10.05 3.46
CA ILE A 122 -8.45 -11.38 2.92
C ILE A 122 -8.27 -12.42 4.01
N HIS A 123 -9.20 -13.34 4.11
CA HIS A 123 -9.16 -14.47 5.03
C HIS A 123 -7.85 -15.26 4.87
N HIS A 124 -7.14 -15.51 5.97
CA HIS A 124 -5.86 -16.21 6.04
C HIS A 124 -4.65 -15.55 5.37
N SER A 125 -4.73 -14.31 4.88
CA SER A 125 -3.60 -13.68 4.17
C SER A 125 -2.44 -13.26 5.08
N HIS A 126 -2.68 -12.88 6.33
CA HIS A 126 -1.70 -12.30 7.25
C HIS A 126 -1.58 -13.02 8.60
N GLY A 127 -2.01 -14.27 8.67
CA GLY A 127 -1.91 -15.08 9.92
C GLY A 127 -2.97 -14.68 10.90
N GLN A 128 -3.90 -14.44 11.19
CA GLN A 128 -5.06 -14.22 12.08
C GLN A 128 -4.74 -14.02 13.57
N GLU A 129 -3.47 -13.98 13.97
CA GLU A 129 -3.12 -13.82 15.38
C GLU A 129 -3.67 -12.49 15.95
N TRP A 130 -3.62 -11.41 15.16
CA TRP A 130 -4.02 -10.06 15.53
C TRP A 130 -5.31 -9.58 14.84
N GLY A 131 -5.99 -10.47 14.12
CA GLY A 131 -7.21 -10.16 13.38
C GLY A 131 -6.95 -9.85 11.90
N TYR A 132 -7.86 -9.10 11.30
CA TYR A 132 -7.76 -8.67 9.90
C TYR A 132 -7.16 -7.27 9.79
N PRO A 133 -6.44 -6.96 8.69
CA PRO A 133 -6.02 -5.60 8.41
C PRO A 133 -7.19 -4.61 8.45
N GLN A 134 -7.08 -3.59 9.30
CA GLN A 134 -8.02 -2.48 9.35
C GLN A 134 -7.66 -1.44 8.30
N VAL A 135 -6.38 -1.09 8.21
CA VAL A 135 -5.86 -0.17 7.21
C VAL A 135 -4.59 -0.71 6.56
N THR A 136 -4.39 -0.31 5.33
CA THR A 136 -3.18 -0.52 4.54
C THR A 136 -2.43 0.80 4.47
N ALA A 137 -1.14 0.77 4.77
CA ALA A 137 -0.25 1.91 4.62
C ALA A 137 0.88 1.60 3.64
N LEU A 138 1.14 2.53 2.73
CA LEU A 138 2.15 2.45 1.69
C LEU A 138 3.12 3.61 1.84
N LEU A 139 4.42 3.34 1.79
CA LEU A 139 5.47 4.35 1.63
C LEU A 139 6.02 4.27 0.22
N PHE A 140 6.26 5.42 -0.43
CA PHE A 140 6.79 5.50 -1.79
C PHE A 140 8.25 5.94 -1.75
N LEU A 141 9.12 5.13 -2.35
CA LEU A 141 10.56 5.33 -2.22
C LEU A 141 11.16 6.12 -3.39
N ASN A 142 10.46 6.19 -4.54
CA ASN A 142 10.88 6.94 -5.72
C ASN A 142 9.66 7.40 -6.54
N ASP A 143 9.93 8.27 -7.51
CA ASP A 143 8.96 8.79 -8.49
C ASP A 143 9.58 8.97 -9.89
N ASP A 144 10.77 8.42 -10.12
CA ASP A 144 11.52 8.45 -11.39
C ASP A 144 11.12 7.29 -12.34
N TYR A 145 9.82 7.04 -12.45
CA TYR A 145 9.22 6.03 -13.34
C TYR A 145 7.96 6.61 -14.02
N GLU A 146 7.47 5.93 -15.06
CA GLU A 146 6.23 6.28 -15.74
C GLU A 146 5.19 5.16 -15.59
N GLY A 147 3.91 5.53 -15.55
CA GLY A 147 2.82 4.63 -15.19
C GLY A 147 2.79 4.35 -13.70
N GLY A 148 2.30 3.19 -13.29
CA GLY A 148 2.35 2.73 -11.90
C GLY A 148 1.51 3.54 -10.91
N ASP A 149 0.54 4.32 -11.39
CA ASP A 149 -0.41 5.01 -10.53
C ASP A 149 -1.15 4.01 -9.65
N ILE A 150 -1.40 4.39 -8.41
CA ILE A 150 -2.27 3.62 -7.54
C ILE A 150 -3.70 4.14 -7.63
N ILE A 151 -4.64 3.25 -7.87
CA ILE A 151 -6.07 3.56 -7.88
C ILE A 151 -6.69 2.95 -6.63
N ILE A 152 -7.36 3.76 -5.81
CA ILE A 152 -8.02 3.33 -4.57
C ILE A 152 -9.48 3.79 -4.63
N ALA A 153 -10.42 2.85 -4.51
CA ALA A 153 -11.86 3.13 -4.60
C ALA A 153 -12.24 3.97 -5.83
N GLY A 154 -11.56 3.72 -6.97
CA GLY A 154 -11.79 4.43 -8.23
C GLY A 154 -11.09 5.78 -8.39
N LYS A 155 -10.36 6.24 -7.37
CA LYS A 155 -9.57 7.47 -7.43
C LYS A 155 -8.10 7.18 -7.69
N THR A 156 -7.52 7.87 -8.65
CA THR A 156 -6.10 7.79 -8.99
C THR A 156 -5.25 8.69 -8.10
N PHE A 157 -4.15 8.15 -7.59
CA PHE A 157 -3.15 8.85 -6.82
C PHE A 157 -1.81 8.82 -7.54
N HIS A 158 -1.29 10.00 -7.85
CA HIS A 158 0.10 10.19 -8.30
C HIS A 158 0.96 10.37 -7.06
N THR A 159 1.96 9.55 -6.89
CA THR A 159 2.76 9.50 -5.67
C THR A 159 4.14 10.10 -5.90
N SER A 160 4.68 10.78 -4.91
CA SER A 160 6.02 11.35 -4.92
C SER A 160 6.96 10.60 -3.97
N VAL A 161 8.26 10.72 -4.21
CA VAL A 161 9.29 10.18 -3.32
C VAL A 161 9.08 10.65 -1.88
N GLY A 162 9.26 9.77 -0.91
CA GLY A 162 9.13 10.06 0.51
C GLY A 162 7.70 10.26 1.01
N SER A 163 6.69 10.07 0.16
CA SER A 163 5.28 10.19 0.53
C SER A 163 4.69 8.87 1.06
N ALA A 164 3.49 8.95 1.63
CA ALA A 164 2.72 7.82 2.11
C ALA A 164 1.24 7.91 1.73
N LEU A 165 0.61 6.77 1.47
CA LEU A 165 -0.84 6.60 1.42
C LEU A 165 -1.27 5.68 2.56
N ILE A 166 -2.39 6.00 3.21
CA ILE A 166 -3.05 5.14 4.19
C ILE A 166 -4.55 5.13 3.94
N PHE A 167 -5.16 3.95 3.97
CA PHE A 167 -6.58 3.76 3.65
C PHE A 167 -7.12 2.48 4.27
N PRO A 168 -8.46 2.37 4.50
CA PRO A 168 -9.08 1.15 5.01
C PRO A 168 -8.85 -0.04 4.07
N SER A 169 -8.54 -1.21 4.64
CA SER A 169 -8.19 -2.43 3.89
C SER A 169 -9.38 -3.21 3.35
N ASN A 170 -10.61 -2.82 3.71
CA ASN A 170 -11.83 -3.59 3.46
C ASN A 170 -12.37 -3.47 2.02
N PHE A 171 -13.48 -4.19 1.74
CA PHE A 171 -14.10 -4.29 0.43
C PHE A 171 -14.59 -2.95 -0.18
N MET A 172 -14.73 -1.89 0.62
CA MET A 172 -15.09 -0.56 0.13
C MET A 172 -13.91 0.19 -0.50
N TYR A 173 -12.68 -0.29 -0.29
CA TYR A 173 -11.45 0.30 -0.79
C TYR A 173 -10.66 -0.67 -1.69
N PRO A 174 -11.30 -1.20 -2.75
CA PRO A 174 -10.56 -1.97 -3.74
C PRO A 174 -9.50 -1.09 -4.37
N HIS A 175 -8.31 -1.65 -4.55
CA HIS A 175 -7.19 -0.90 -5.08
C HIS A 175 -6.35 -1.72 -6.05
N GLU A 176 -5.61 -1.02 -6.91
CA GLU A 176 -4.78 -1.59 -7.95
C GLU A 176 -3.57 -0.70 -8.22
N VAL A 177 -2.54 -1.27 -8.81
CA VAL A 177 -1.38 -0.56 -9.34
C VAL A 177 -1.37 -0.74 -10.83
N ASN A 178 -1.47 0.37 -11.58
CA ASN A 178 -1.37 0.36 -13.03
C ASN A 178 0.00 -0.13 -13.49
N GLU A 179 0.07 -0.57 -14.73
CA GLU A 179 1.32 -1.02 -15.34
C GLU A 179 2.39 0.07 -15.31
N ILE A 180 3.61 -0.30 -14.94
CA ILE A 180 4.80 0.53 -15.09
C ILE A 180 5.18 0.54 -16.57
N THR A 181 5.13 1.68 -17.22
CA THR A 181 5.46 1.81 -18.64
C THR A 181 6.94 2.08 -18.87
N SER A 182 7.64 2.67 -17.90
CA SER A 182 9.07 2.93 -17.95
C SER A 182 9.67 3.04 -16.55
N GLY A 183 10.88 2.57 -16.36
CA GLY A 183 11.59 2.64 -15.08
C GLY A 183 11.23 1.53 -14.10
N THR A 184 11.42 1.80 -12.82
CA THR A 184 11.14 0.84 -11.74
C THR A 184 10.53 1.58 -10.55
N ARG A 185 9.39 1.12 -10.06
CA ARG A 185 8.71 1.67 -8.88
C ARG A 185 9.04 0.84 -7.65
N TYR A 186 9.39 1.53 -6.56
CA TYR A 186 9.62 0.93 -5.25
C TYR A 186 8.66 1.48 -4.21
N SER A 187 8.08 0.59 -3.43
CA SER A 187 7.22 0.96 -2.29
C SER A 187 7.41 0.01 -1.13
N VAL A 188 7.05 0.47 0.07
CA VAL A 188 6.98 -0.39 1.25
C VAL A 188 5.51 -0.47 1.68
N THR A 189 5.03 -1.67 1.97
CA THR A 189 3.67 -1.91 2.45
C THR A 189 3.72 -2.40 3.89
N CYS A 190 2.81 -1.87 4.72
CA CYS A 190 2.51 -2.37 6.05
C CYS A 190 0.99 -2.43 6.23
N TRP A 191 0.52 -3.46 6.92
CA TRP A 191 -0.87 -3.57 7.36
C TRP A 191 -0.96 -3.35 8.86
N LEU A 192 -2.03 -2.66 9.27
CA LEU A 192 -2.32 -2.39 10.66
C LEU A 192 -3.57 -3.16 11.08
N MET A 193 -3.45 -3.90 12.18
CA MET A 193 -4.49 -4.77 12.75
C MET A 193 -4.95 -4.28 14.12
#